data_4b53c9bd31e18fbaffc8326e843a1545
#
_entry.id   4b53c9bd31e18fbaffc8326e843a1545
#
_cell.length_a   1.000
_cell.length_b   1.000
_cell.length_c   1.000
_cell.angle_alpha   90.00
_cell.angle_beta   90.00
_cell.angle_gamma   90.00
#
_symmetry.space_group_name_H-M   'P 1'
#
loop_
_entity.id
_entity.type
_entity.pdbx_description
1 polymer ?
#
loop_
_entity_poly.entity_id
_entity_poly.type
_entity_poly.pdbx_seq_one_letter_code
_entity_poly.pdbx_strand_id
1 'polypeptide(L)'
;CLHLKPAPFSVLFYALILGAISNTTKIAIIRRYSEIILRKIFNIPETERMTIGGSRIKEAVKEKNNSFLSNAIDVLHTYGDENTHTEKTTLPTDDELSSVINALYDLLAYLFIDYFEKYRFGTDSNVMAVFSILPPDLRLKILSHLYENDKNNISIIDKYVLAILKSNSEEAALKWIDERKESLETLSVATKENDERTILQYGEELAELFFSKRPKNMYELCYNKVINVAEQIKKNGPLYKTFEEAKQLYVTKGILPEIKNEYIEFNSIMNFCYLGRKVIKKEY
;
A
#
# COMPACT_ATOMS: atom_id res chain seq x y z
N CYS A 1 28.84 -9.54 -14.96
CA CYS A 1 27.43 -9.87 -14.69
C CYS A 1 26.89 -8.90 -13.65
N LEU A 2 26.14 -7.91 -14.09
CA LEU A 2 25.40 -7.00 -13.20
C LEU A 2 24.27 -7.80 -12.56
N HIS A 3 24.42 -8.16 -11.29
CA HIS A 3 23.33 -8.71 -10.49
C HIS A 3 22.28 -7.61 -10.25
N LEU A 4 21.34 -7.51 -11.19
CA LEU A 4 20.13 -6.72 -11.05
C LEU A 4 19.33 -7.31 -9.88
N LYS A 5 19.34 -6.64 -8.72
CA LYS A 5 18.47 -7.02 -7.59
C LYS A 5 17.02 -6.73 -8.02
N PRO A 6 16.15 -7.72 -8.11
CA PRO A 6 14.78 -7.53 -8.58
C PRO A 6 13.99 -6.60 -7.65
N ALA A 7 12.97 -5.94 -8.19
CA ALA A 7 12.09 -5.09 -7.41
C ALA A 7 11.30 -5.91 -6.37
N PRO A 8 11.00 -5.37 -5.17
CA PRO A 8 10.26 -6.09 -4.14
C PRO A 8 8.98 -6.76 -4.64
N PHE A 9 8.19 -6.08 -5.45
CA PHE A 9 6.97 -6.67 -6.02
C PHE A 9 7.24 -7.78 -7.02
N SER A 10 8.31 -7.71 -7.82
CA SER A 10 8.64 -8.81 -8.75
C SER A 10 8.99 -10.09 -8.00
N VAL A 11 9.64 -9.97 -6.85
CA VAL A 11 10.01 -11.12 -6.03
C VAL A 11 8.81 -11.74 -5.35
N LEU A 12 7.92 -10.90 -4.82
CA LEU A 12 6.66 -11.37 -4.26
C LEU A 12 5.88 -12.19 -5.31
N PHE A 13 5.81 -11.68 -6.54
CA PHE A 13 5.18 -12.35 -7.67
C PHE A 13 5.89 -13.68 -8.01
N TYR A 14 7.24 -13.69 -8.08
CA TYR A 14 8.00 -14.91 -8.35
C TYR A 14 7.89 -15.93 -7.22
N ALA A 15 7.93 -15.52 -5.96
CA ALA A 15 7.78 -16.43 -4.81
C ALA A 15 6.39 -17.10 -4.77
N LEU A 16 5.36 -16.40 -5.24
CA LEU A 16 3.98 -16.91 -5.31
C LEU A 16 3.76 -17.83 -6.52
N ILE A 17 4.40 -17.55 -7.68
CA ILE A 17 4.16 -18.27 -8.95
C ILE A 17 5.02 -19.53 -9.09
N LEU A 18 6.19 -19.60 -8.47
CA LEU A 18 7.09 -20.76 -8.61
C LEU A 18 6.57 -21.96 -7.78
N GLY A 19 5.51 -22.61 -8.26
CA GLY A 19 4.92 -23.81 -7.65
C GLY A 19 5.88 -25.00 -7.47
N ALA A 20 7.07 -24.95 -8.10
CA ALA A 20 8.10 -26.01 -8.04
C ALA A 20 9.12 -25.82 -6.90
N ILE A 21 9.06 -24.71 -6.12
CA ILE A 21 10.02 -24.40 -5.06
C ILE A 21 9.42 -24.72 -3.69
N SER A 22 10.18 -25.38 -2.81
CA SER A 22 9.74 -25.71 -1.44
C SER A 22 9.42 -24.46 -0.62
N ASN A 23 8.50 -24.60 0.35
CA ASN A 23 8.15 -23.51 1.27
C ASN A 23 9.36 -23.00 2.04
N THR A 24 10.30 -23.85 2.43
CA THR A 24 11.57 -23.47 3.06
C THR A 24 12.34 -22.47 2.19
N THR A 25 12.51 -22.78 0.91
CA THR A 25 13.23 -21.88 -0.02
C THR A 25 12.48 -20.56 -0.22
N LYS A 26 11.15 -20.61 -0.32
CA LYS A 26 10.32 -19.40 -0.43
C LYS A 26 10.50 -18.50 0.80
N ILE A 27 10.44 -19.07 2.01
CA ILE A 27 10.61 -18.32 3.27
C ILE A 27 12.03 -17.71 3.36
N ALA A 28 13.06 -18.45 2.99
CA ALA A 28 14.43 -17.94 2.97
C ALA A 28 14.61 -16.74 2.00
N ILE A 29 13.97 -16.82 0.82
CA ILE A 29 13.96 -15.71 -0.14
C ILE A 29 13.21 -14.50 0.46
N ILE A 30 12.02 -14.71 1.03
CA ILE A 30 11.21 -13.65 1.64
C ILE A 30 12.00 -12.97 2.77
N ARG A 31 12.64 -13.73 3.65
CA ARG A 31 13.50 -13.20 4.72
C ARG A 31 14.57 -12.24 4.17
N ARG A 32 15.28 -12.66 3.12
CA ARG A 32 16.31 -11.81 2.49
C ARG A 32 15.73 -10.50 1.95
N TYR A 33 14.52 -10.56 1.39
CA TYR A 33 13.83 -9.34 0.91
C TYR A 33 13.34 -8.46 2.03
N SER A 34 12.86 -9.06 3.12
CA SER A 34 12.48 -8.32 4.33
C SER A 34 13.65 -7.49 4.88
N GLU A 35 14.86 -8.04 4.89
CA GLU A 35 16.06 -7.29 5.28
C GLU A 35 16.33 -6.10 4.34
N ILE A 36 16.06 -6.24 3.05
CA ILE A 36 16.18 -5.13 2.09
C ILE A 36 15.14 -4.03 2.36
N ILE A 37 13.89 -4.41 2.69
CA ILE A 37 12.83 -3.46 3.03
C ILE A 37 13.15 -2.76 4.36
N LEU A 38 13.59 -3.51 5.37
CA LEU A 38 13.99 -2.95 6.66
C LEU A 38 15.13 -1.94 6.55
N ARG A 39 16.11 -2.18 5.65
CA ARG A 39 17.12 -1.17 5.33
C ARG A 39 16.51 0.13 4.80
N LYS A 40 15.47 0.02 3.98
CA LYS A 40 14.74 1.19 3.46
C LYS A 40 13.96 1.90 4.57
N ILE A 41 13.24 1.15 5.41
CA ILE A 41 12.45 1.69 6.53
C ILE A 41 13.34 2.46 7.52
N PHE A 42 14.48 1.87 7.90
CA PHE A 42 15.38 2.42 8.92
C PHE A 42 16.55 3.22 8.34
N ASN A 43 16.60 3.45 7.04
CA ASN A 43 17.69 4.16 6.34
C ASN A 43 19.09 3.57 6.65
N ILE A 44 19.20 2.22 6.75
CA ILE A 44 20.46 1.54 7.07
C ILE A 44 21.29 1.40 5.79
N PRO A 45 22.53 1.94 5.76
CA PRO A 45 23.43 1.83 4.61
C PRO A 45 23.73 0.38 4.21
N GLU A 46 24.00 0.14 2.92
CA GLU A 46 24.35 -1.20 2.42
C GLU A 46 25.67 -1.72 2.99
N THR A 47 26.57 -0.83 3.39
CA THR A 47 27.88 -1.13 3.99
C THR A 47 27.79 -1.66 5.42
N GLU A 48 26.67 -1.42 6.10
CA GLU A 48 26.48 -1.88 7.47
C GLU A 48 25.90 -3.29 7.50
N ARG A 49 26.45 -4.14 8.40
CA ARG A 49 25.91 -5.47 8.65
C ARG A 49 24.57 -5.36 9.39
N MET A 50 23.56 -6.04 8.90
CA MET A 50 22.23 -6.07 9.49
C MET A 50 21.60 -7.45 9.30
N THR A 51 20.95 -7.95 10.35
CA THR A 51 20.08 -9.13 10.31
C THR A 51 18.76 -8.79 10.99
N ILE A 52 17.67 -9.43 10.57
CA ILE A 52 16.30 -9.12 11.05
C ILE A 52 16.18 -9.26 12.59
N GLY A 53 16.86 -10.24 13.22
CA GLY A 53 16.87 -10.46 14.67
C GLY A 53 17.98 -9.71 15.41
N GLY A 54 18.80 -8.91 14.73
CA GLY A 54 19.93 -8.21 15.32
C GLY A 54 19.54 -7.07 16.25
N SER A 55 20.42 -6.70 17.20
CA SER A 55 20.20 -5.62 18.18
C SER A 55 19.79 -4.31 17.52
N ARG A 56 20.45 -3.95 16.41
CA ARG A 56 20.17 -2.72 15.66
C ARG A 56 18.71 -2.64 15.19
N ILE A 57 18.14 -3.75 14.69
CA ILE A 57 16.72 -3.76 14.29
C ILE A 57 15.81 -3.69 15.51
N LYS A 58 16.14 -4.42 16.58
CA LYS A 58 15.35 -4.38 17.82
C LYS A 58 15.30 -2.97 18.43
N GLU A 59 16.42 -2.25 18.43
CA GLU A 59 16.49 -0.86 18.89
C GLU A 59 15.68 0.07 17.99
N ALA A 60 15.85 -0.01 16.67
CA ALA A 60 15.12 0.82 15.70
C ALA A 60 13.60 0.59 15.74
N VAL A 61 13.15 -0.67 15.93
CA VAL A 61 11.72 -1.00 16.12
C VAL A 61 11.18 -0.39 17.40
N LYS A 62 11.95 -0.47 18.50
CA LYS A 62 11.57 0.13 19.77
C LYS A 62 11.44 1.65 19.69
N GLU A 63 12.34 2.32 18.97
CA GLU A 63 12.28 3.76 18.71
C GLU A 63 11.05 4.16 17.89
N LYS A 64 10.70 3.38 16.87
CA LYS A 64 9.49 3.62 16.05
C LYS A 64 8.20 3.41 16.84
N ASN A 65 8.21 2.57 17.88
CA ASN A 65 7.06 2.28 18.76
C ASN A 65 5.75 2.01 17.99
N ASN A 66 5.84 1.25 16.90
CA ASN A 66 4.71 0.93 16.03
C ASN A 66 4.45 -0.57 16.04
N SER A 67 3.30 -0.99 16.58
CA SER A 67 2.92 -2.39 16.73
C SER A 67 2.70 -3.10 15.39
N PHE A 68 2.23 -2.41 14.37
CA PHE A 68 2.07 -2.98 13.03
C PHE A 68 3.42 -3.40 12.46
N LEU A 69 4.44 -2.55 12.59
CA LEU A 69 5.81 -2.85 12.16
C LEU A 69 6.45 -3.97 12.98
N SER A 70 6.34 -3.91 14.33
CA SER A 70 6.95 -4.92 15.20
C SER A 70 6.36 -6.31 14.95
N ASN A 71 5.04 -6.44 14.82
CA ASN A 71 4.39 -7.71 14.54
C ASN A 71 4.87 -8.34 13.21
N ALA A 72 5.01 -7.53 12.16
CA ALA A 72 5.52 -8.02 10.89
C ALA A 72 6.98 -8.52 11.00
N ILE A 73 7.82 -7.80 11.74
CA ILE A 73 9.22 -8.19 11.97
C ILE A 73 9.31 -9.48 12.79
N ASP A 74 8.48 -9.62 13.84
CA ASP A 74 8.46 -10.79 14.70
C ASP A 74 8.08 -12.06 13.93
N VAL A 75 7.06 -12.00 13.06
CA VAL A 75 6.67 -13.11 12.18
C VAL A 75 7.83 -13.50 11.26
N LEU A 76 8.44 -12.52 10.58
CA LEU A 76 9.55 -12.75 9.64
C LEU A 76 10.82 -13.24 10.33
N HIS A 77 11.09 -12.81 11.55
CA HIS A 77 12.19 -13.29 12.37
C HIS A 77 11.96 -14.75 12.78
N THR A 78 10.82 -15.05 13.40
CA THR A 78 10.48 -16.38 13.91
C THR A 78 10.56 -17.43 12.81
N TYR A 79 9.74 -17.29 11.76
CA TYR A 79 9.72 -18.28 10.67
C TYR A 79 10.99 -18.25 9.80
N GLY A 80 11.64 -17.10 9.70
CA GLY A 80 12.90 -16.96 8.98
C GLY A 80 14.05 -17.70 9.68
N ASP A 81 14.19 -17.61 10.99
CA ASP A 81 15.23 -18.29 11.78
C ASP A 81 14.99 -19.80 11.81
N GLU A 82 13.77 -20.24 12.12
CA GLU A 82 13.41 -21.66 12.15
C GLU A 82 13.72 -22.40 10.83
N ASN A 83 13.59 -21.71 9.69
CA ASN A 83 13.81 -22.31 8.37
C ASN A 83 15.21 -22.11 7.80
N THR A 84 16.09 -21.34 8.47
CA THR A 84 17.49 -21.17 8.07
C THR A 84 18.47 -21.96 8.95
N HIS A 85 18.06 -22.37 10.14
CA HIS A 85 18.83 -23.21 11.03
C HIS A 85 18.42 -24.69 10.89
N THR A 86 19.41 -25.59 10.98
CA THR A 86 19.22 -27.06 10.79
C THR A 86 18.49 -27.74 11.96
N GLU A 87 18.03 -26.99 12.94
CA GLU A 87 17.36 -27.51 14.13
C GLU A 87 15.91 -27.97 13.86
N LYS A 88 15.23 -27.37 12.87
CA LYS A 88 13.86 -27.76 12.49
C LYS A 88 13.91 -28.79 11.36
N THR A 89 13.47 -30.00 11.65
CA THR A 89 13.44 -31.11 10.69
C THR A 89 12.10 -31.18 9.92
N THR A 90 11.07 -30.45 10.34
CA THR A 90 9.75 -30.40 9.69
C THR A 90 9.71 -29.31 8.62
N LEU A 91 9.14 -29.65 7.44
CA LEU A 91 8.93 -28.67 6.38
C LEU A 91 7.86 -27.63 6.80
N PRO A 92 8.03 -26.35 6.42
CA PRO A 92 7.01 -25.32 6.66
C PRO A 92 5.68 -25.66 5.99
N THR A 93 4.59 -25.41 6.71
CA THR A 93 3.24 -25.52 6.19
C THR A 93 2.88 -24.39 5.25
N ASP A 94 1.78 -24.52 4.49
CA ASP A 94 1.26 -23.44 3.64
C ASP A 94 0.74 -22.27 4.48
N ASP A 95 0.24 -22.51 5.70
CA ASP A 95 -0.18 -21.45 6.63
C ASP A 95 0.99 -20.63 7.16
N GLU A 96 2.12 -21.30 7.48
CA GLU A 96 3.36 -20.60 7.87
C GLU A 96 3.89 -19.75 6.70
N LEU A 97 3.91 -20.29 5.48
CA LEU A 97 4.28 -19.51 4.29
C LEU A 97 3.36 -18.32 4.06
N SER A 98 2.05 -18.52 4.19
CA SER A 98 1.05 -17.45 4.05
C SER A 98 1.25 -16.35 5.09
N SER A 99 1.59 -16.71 6.34
CA SER A 99 1.90 -15.76 7.40
C SER A 99 3.14 -14.92 7.07
N VAL A 100 4.19 -15.56 6.55
CA VAL A 100 5.44 -14.89 6.14
C VAL A 100 5.21 -13.95 4.94
N ILE A 101 4.40 -14.37 3.96
CA ILE A 101 4.00 -13.54 2.82
C ILE A 101 3.23 -12.31 3.31
N ASN A 102 2.25 -12.51 4.20
CA ASN A 102 1.47 -11.41 4.78
C ASN A 102 2.35 -10.41 5.53
N ALA A 103 3.32 -10.88 6.32
CA ALA A 103 4.26 -10.03 7.04
C ALA A 103 5.19 -9.23 6.09
N LEU A 104 5.58 -9.81 4.95
CA LEU A 104 6.33 -9.08 3.92
C LEU A 104 5.49 -7.94 3.31
N TYR A 105 4.19 -8.21 3.05
CA TYR A 105 3.26 -7.17 2.60
C TYR A 105 3.08 -6.07 3.66
N ASP A 106 3.09 -6.43 4.95
CA ASP A 106 2.99 -5.47 6.05
C ASP A 106 4.22 -4.55 6.12
N LEU A 107 5.43 -5.08 5.88
CA LEU A 107 6.63 -4.23 5.75
C LEU A 107 6.54 -3.26 4.57
N LEU A 108 6.02 -3.73 3.42
CA LEU A 108 5.82 -2.85 2.26
C LEU A 108 4.74 -1.79 2.55
N ALA A 109 3.65 -2.18 3.21
CA ALA A 109 2.59 -1.26 3.62
C ALA A 109 3.13 -0.20 4.59
N TYR A 110 4.02 -0.59 5.51
CA TYR A 110 4.59 0.32 6.49
C TYR A 110 5.37 1.49 5.86
N LEU A 111 6.05 1.28 4.72
CA LEU A 111 6.70 2.38 3.99
C LEU A 111 5.73 3.51 3.62
N PHE A 112 4.50 3.15 3.24
CA PHE A 112 3.45 4.11 2.89
C PHE A 112 2.74 4.65 4.13
N ILE A 113 2.59 3.84 5.17
CA ILE A 113 2.03 4.27 6.46
C ILE A 113 2.92 5.36 7.07
N ASP A 114 4.23 5.12 7.20
CA ASP A 114 5.22 6.09 7.71
C ASP A 114 5.23 7.39 6.87
N TYR A 115 5.04 7.28 5.55
CA TYR A 115 4.88 8.44 4.68
C TYR A 115 3.58 9.21 4.96
N PHE A 116 2.43 8.53 5.11
CA PHE A 116 1.13 9.18 5.35
C PHE A 116 0.94 9.66 6.78
N GLU A 117 1.72 9.18 7.74
CA GLU A 117 1.84 9.79 9.08
C GLU A 117 2.51 11.17 9.01
N LYS A 118 3.45 11.36 8.07
CA LYS A 118 4.13 12.63 7.83
C LYS A 118 3.32 13.57 6.91
N TYR A 119 2.73 13.01 5.85
CA TYR A 119 1.96 13.74 4.83
C TYR A 119 0.53 13.21 4.81
N ARG A 120 -0.39 13.93 5.45
CA ARG A 120 -1.76 13.45 5.67
C ARG A 120 -2.41 12.94 4.38
N PHE A 121 -2.99 11.74 4.45
CA PHE A 121 -3.66 11.10 3.30
C PHE A 121 -4.81 11.96 2.76
N GLY A 122 -4.86 12.14 1.45
CA GLY A 122 -5.91 12.87 0.76
C GLY A 122 -5.63 14.36 0.52
N THR A 123 -4.50 14.90 1.02
CA THR A 123 -4.16 16.33 0.85
C THR A 123 -3.66 16.66 -0.55
N ASP A 124 -3.05 15.72 -1.24
CA ASP A 124 -2.51 15.90 -2.59
C ASP A 124 -3.12 14.94 -3.60
N SER A 125 -3.83 15.47 -4.60
CA SER A 125 -4.51 14.68 -5.62
C SER A 125 -3.56 13.90 -6.53
N ASN A 126 -2.35 14.40 -6.81
CA ASN A 126 -1.37 13.72 -7.64
C ASN A 126 -0.80 12.50 -6.91
N VAL A 127 -0.48 12.64 -5.62
CA VAL A 127 -0.07 11.51 -4.77
C VAL A 127 -1.19 10.46 -4.73
N MET A 128 -2.46 10.88 -4.56
CA MET A 128 -3.61 9.96 -4.56
C MET A 128 -3.81 9.23 -5.88
N ALA A 129 -3.55 9.89 -7.00
CA ALA A 129 -3.62 9.27 -8.33
C ALA A 129 -2.55 8.16 -8.48
N VAL A 130 -1.32 8.47 -8.09
CA VAL A 130 -0.20 7.52 -8.16
C VAL A 130 -0.35 6.39 -7.14
N PHE A 131 -0.80 6.68 -5.92
CA PHE A 131 -1.15 5.66 -4.91
C PHE A 131 -2.15 4.62 -5.45
N SER A 132 -3.06 5.06 -6.31
CA SER A 132 -4.08 4.18 -6.93
C SER A 132 -3.48 3.13 -7.91
N ILE A 133 -2.20 3.27 -8.30
CA ILE A 133 -1.48 2.29 -9.13
C ILE A 133 -0.99 1.09 -8.28
N LEU A 134 -0.85 1.23 -6.96
CA LEU A 134 -0.44 0.13 -6.09
C LEU A 134 -1.41 -1.06 -6.17
N PRO A 135 -0.91 -2.31 -5.98
CA PRO A 135 -1.77 -3.49 -5.92
C PRO A 135 -2.90 -3.34 -4.91
N PRO A 136 -4.12 -3.82 -5.23
CA PRO A 136 -5.29 -3.69 -4.35
C PRO A 136 -5.05 -4.20 -2.93
N ASP A 137 -4.42 -5.37 -2.76
CA ASP A 137 -4.13 -5.96 -1.45
C ASP A 137 -3.20 -5.08 -0.60
N LEU A 138 -2.19 -4.48 -1.23
CA LEU A 138 -1.30 -3.55 -0.52
C LEU A 138 -2.04 -2.27 -0.10
N ARG A 139 -2.87 -1.72 -1.00
CA ARG A 139 -3.72 -0.57 -0.67
C ARG A 139 -4.70 -0.89 0.45
N LEU A 140 -5.27 -2.09 0.45
CA LEU A 140 -6.17 -2.53 1.50
C LEU A 140 -5.49 -2.50 2.87
N LYS A 141 -4.27 -3.06 2.98
CA LYS A 141 -3.49 -3.05 4.22
C LYS A 141 -3.16 -1.63 4.71
N ILE A 142 -2.69 -0.77 3.80
CA ILE A 142 -2.36 0.63 4.12
C ILE A 142 -3.61 1.37 4.60
N LEU A 143 -4.69 1.30 3.83
CA LEU A 143 -5.92 2.05 4.11
C LEU A 143 -6.66 1.52 5.34
N SER A 144 -6.58 0.22 5.62
CA SER A 144 -7.10 -0.35 6.88
C SER A 144 -6.40 0.26 8.09
N HIS A 145 -5.07 0.33 8.07
CA HIS A 145 -4.30 0.94 9.15
C HIS A 145 -4.60 2.44 9.30
N LEU A 146 -4.61 3.18 8.19
CA LEU A 146 -4.91 4.62 8.21
C LEU A 146 -6.35 4.89 8.69
N TYR A 147 -7.32 4.06 8.31
CA TYR A 147 -8.71 4.19 8.74
C TYR A 147 -8.88 3.98 10.25
N GLU A 148 -8.20 3.00 10.85
CA GLU A 148 -8.25 2.79 12.30
C GLU A 148 -7.72 4.00 13.09
N ASN A 149 -6.78 4.76 12.52
CA ASN A 149 -6.19 5.95 13.14
C ASN A 149 -6.95 7.27 12.84
N ASP A 150 -7.68 7.36 11.71
CA ASP A 150 -8.43 8.56 11.28
C ASP A 150 -9.74 8.14 10.60
N LYS A 151 -10.71 7.67 11.40
CA LYS A 151 -12.00 7.12 10.94
C LYS A 151 -12.90 8.14 10.24
N ASN A 152 -12.64 9.42 10.41
CA ASN A 152 -13.43 10.51 9.82
C ASN A 152 -12.79 11.10 8.56
N ASN A 153 -11.66 10.60 8.12
CA ASN A 153 -11.02 11.06 6.90
C ASN A 153 -11.74 10.53 5.66
N ILE A 154 -12.52 11.40 5.04
CA ILE A 154 -13.34 11.07 3.88
C ILE A 154 -12.51 10.56 2.68
N SER A 155 -11.27 11.02 2.52
CA SER A 155 -10.36 10.55 1.47
C SER A 155 -9.88 9.11 1.72
N ILE A 156 -9.64 8.75 2.99
CA ILE A 156 -9.31 7.37 3.38
C ILE A 156 -10.53 6.49 3.11
N ILE A 157 -11.70 6.86 3.60
CA ILE A 157 -12.95 6.09 3.42
C ILE A 157 -13.22 5.83 1.95
N ASP A 158 -13.16 6.88 1.11
CA ASP A 158 -13.38 6.80 -0.33
C ASP A 158 -12.47 5.79 -1.04
N LYS A 159 -11.19 5.76 -0.67
CA LYS A 159 -10.22 4.82 -1.26
C LYS A 159 -10.29 3.43 -0.63
N TYR A 160 -10.65 3.35 0.66
CA TYR A 160 -10.71 2.09 1.39
C TYR A 160 -11.82 1.17 0.87
N VAL A 161 -13.04 1.70 0.66
CA VAL A 161 -14.13 0.90 0.09
C VAL A 161 -13.80 0.35 -1.29
N LEU A 162 -13.08 1.11 -2.12
CA LEU A 162 -12.61 0.64 -3.42
C LEU A 162 -11.44 -0.36 -3.32
N ALA A 163 -10.64 -0.30 -2.27
CA ALA A 163 -9.62 -1.31 -2.01
C ALA A 163 -10.27 -2.63 -1.57
N ILE A 164 -11.29 -2.59 -0.71
CA ILE A 164 -12.08 -3.77 -0.32
C ILE A 164 -12.74 -4.40 -1.56
N LEU A 165 -13.42 -3.60 -2.40
CA LEU A 165 -14.04 -4.07 -3.64
C LEU A 165 -13.04 -4.83 -4.52
N LYS A 166 -11.83 -4.28 -4.71
CA LYS A 166 -10.85 -4.81 -5.67
C LYS A 166 -10.00 -5.95 -5.13
N SER A 167 -9.84 -6.02 -3.81
CA SER A 167 -9.05 -7.05 -3.12
C SER A 167 -9.92 -8.24 -2.70
N ASN A 168 -11.14 -7.99 -2.28
CA ASN A 168 -12.05 -9.01 -1.78
C ASN A 168 -13.22 -9.24 -2.76
N SER A 169 -14.31 -8.49 -2.60
CA SER A 169 -15.48 -8.58 -3.48
C SER A 169 -16.40 -7.36 -3.34
N GLU A 170 -17.38 -7.26 -4.25
CA GLU A 170 -18.43 -6.26 -4.19
C GLU A 170 -19.28 -6.43 -2.90
N GLU A 171 -19.64 -7.67 -2.55
CA GLU A 171 -20.40 -7.96 -1.35
C GLU A 171 -19.66 -7.54 -0.09
N ALA A 172 -18.34 -7.80 -0.03
CA ALA A 172 -17.51 -7.41 1.11
C ALA A 172 -17.46 -5.88 1.27
N ALA A 173 -17.38 -5.13 0.17
CA ALA A 173 -17.37 -3.67 0.18
C ALA A 173 -18.72 -3.10 0.62
N LEU A 174 -19.82 -3.61 0.09
CA LEU A 174 -21.17 -3.20 0.47
C LEU A 174 -21.47 -3.53 1.94
N LYS A 175 -21.11 -4.73 2.39
CA LYS A 175 -21.23 -5.12 3.79
C LYS A 175 -20.47 -4.16 4.72
N TRP A 176 -19.23 -3.81 4.38
CA TRP A 176 -18.44 -2.86 5.16
C TRP A 176 -19.11 -1.49 5.27
N ILE A 177 -19.72 -1.01 4.18
CA ILE A 177 -20.47 0.27 4.12
C ILE A 177 -21.71 0.19 5.00
N ASP A 178 -22.51 -0.90 4.90
CA ASP A 178 -23.75 -1.07 5.66
C ASP A 178 -23.51 -1.19 7.15
N GLU A 179 -22.45 -1.90 7.58
CA GLU A 179 -22.05 -2.01 8.99
C GLU A 179 -21.67 -0.65 9.62
N ARG A 180 -21.37 0.36 8.79
CA ARG A 180 -20.95 1.71 9.20
C ARG A 180 -21.91 2.81 8.76
N LYS A 181 -23.12 2.43 8.37
CA LYS A 181 -24.13 3.33 7.79
C LYS A 181 -24.33 4.57 8.66
N GLU A 182 -24.65 4.39 9.93
CA GLU A 182 -24.92 5.50 10.86
C GLU A 182 -23.75 6.51 10.90
N SER A 183 -22.51 6.04 10.99
CA SER A 183 -21.34 6.92 11.03
C SER A 183 -21.08 7.59 9.67
N LEU A 184 -21.24 6.86 8.56
CA LEU A 184 -21.03 7.41 7.22
C LEU A 184 -22.10 8.43 6.80
N GLU A 185 -23.33 8.30 7.29
CA GLU A 185 -24.40 9.25 7.07
C GLU A 185 -24.16 10.62 7.72
N THR A 186 -23.34 10.66 8.80
CA THR A 186 -22.98 11.91 9.46
C THR A 186 -21.85 12.68 8.75
N LEU A 187 -21.11 12.02 7.85
CA LEU A 187 -19.97 12.61 7.17
C LEU A 187 -20.37 13.27 5.85
N SER A 188 -19.93 14.52 5.66
CA SER A 188 -20.04 15.22 4.38
C SER A 188 -19.13 14.59 3.32
N VAL A 189 -19.54 14.65 2.05
CA VAL A 189 -18.76 14.14 0.91
C VAL A 189 -17.58 15.03 0.51
N ALA A 190 -17.53 16.27 1.03
CA ALA A 190 -16.45 17.22 0.78
C ALA A 190 -16.14 18.03 2.04
N THR A 191 -14.94 18.54 2.13
CA THR A 191 -14.55 19.52 3.16
C THR A 191 -14.97 20.93 2.74
N LYS A 192 -15.14 21.84 3.69
CA LYS A 192 -15.43 23.26 3.41
C LYS A 192 -14.39 23.88 2.47
N GLU A 193 -13.11 23.56 2.68
CA GLU A 193 -12.01 24.04 1.83
C GLU A 193 -12.13 23.56 0.37
N ASN A 194 -12.63 22.34 0.15
CA ASN A 194 -12.88 21.83 -1.20
C ASN A 194 -14.05 22.54 -1.85
N ASP A 195 -15.09 22.87 -1.09
CA ASP A 195 -16.24 23.63 -1.58
C ASP A 195 -15.86 25.07 -1.93
N GLU A 196 -15.09 25.75 -1.08
CA GLU A 196 -14.55 27.08 -1.32
C GLU A 196 -13.65 27.10 -2.58
N ARG A 197 -12.78 26.09 -2.77
CA ARG A 197 -11.97 25.96 -3.99
C ARG A 197 -12.83 25.76 -5.24
N THR A 198 -13.90 24.98 -5.13
CA THR A 198 -14.83 24.78 -6.25
C THR A 198 -15.52 26.07 -6.64
N ILE A 199 -15.98 26.86 -5.65
CA ILE A 199 -16.58 28.18 -5.88
C ILE A 199 -15.57 29.13 -6.55
N LEU A 200 -14.33 29.18 -6.03
CA LEU A 200 -13.27 30.03 -6.60
C LEU A 200 -12.93 29.64 -8.05
N GLN A 201 -12.97 28.34 -8.37
CA GLN A 201 -12.59 27.86 -9.69
C GLN A 201 -13.69 28.03 -10.73
N TYR A 202 -14.94 27.82 -10.36
CA TYR A 202 -16.06 27.73 -11.31
C TYR A 202 -17.11 28.83 -11.15
N GLY A 203 -17.05 29.64 -10.09
CA GLY A 203 -18.08 30.60 -9.70
C GLY A 203 -19.26 29.95 -8.96
N GLU A 204 -20.07 30.80 -8.29
CA GLU A 204 -21.15 30.33 -7.40
C GLU A 204 -22.22 29.50 -8.14
N GLU A 205 -22.71 29.97 -9.30
CA GLU A 205 -23.79 29.29 -10.04
C GLU A 205 -23.41 27.87 -10.49
N LEU A 206 -22.20 27.69 -11.05
CA LEU A 206 -21.74 26.36 -11.46
C LEU A 206 -21.39 25.47 -10.25
N ALA A 207 -20.85 26.05 -9.19
CA ALA A 207 -20.58 25.34 -7.96
C ALA A 207 -21.87 24.80 -7.33
N GLU A 208 -22.95 25.61 -7.26
CA GLU A 208 -24.26 25.15 -6.78
C GLU A 208 -24.83 24.00 -7.63
N LEU A 209 -24.67 24.04 -8.96
CA LEU A 209 -25.08 22.95 -9.82
C LEU A 209 -24.28 21.66 -9.54
N PHE A 210 -22.98 21.76 -9.25
CA PHE A 210 -22.19 20.60 -8.84
C PHE A 210 -22.63 20.10 -7.47
N PHE A 211 -22.88 21.01 -6.50
CA PHE A 211 -23.32 20.63 -5.16
C PHE A 211 -24.69 19.95 -5.17
N SER A 212 -25.62 20.41 -5.99
CA SER A 212 -26.96 19.81 -6.10
C SER A 212 -26.97 18.36 -6.64
N LYS A 213 -25.91 17.97 -7.35
CA LYS A 213 -25.75 16.60 -7.92
C LYS A 213 -24.90 15.69 -7.03
N ARG A 214 -24.36 16.18 -5.93
CA ARG A 214 -23.55 15.38 -5.03
C ARG A 214 -24.40 14.38 -4.24
N PRO A 215 -23.84 13.21 -3.89
CA PRO A 215 -24.42 12.36 -2.86
C PRO A 215 -24.59 13.17 -1.55
N LYS A 216 -25.62 12.87 -0.79
CA LYS A 216 -25.95 13.62 0.45
C LYS A 216 -24.89 13.46 1.54
N ASN A 217 -24.25 12.29 1.60
CA ASN A 217 -23.29 11.91 2.64
C ASN A 217 -22.32 10.84 2.12
N MET A 218 -21.34 10.48 2.96
CA MET A 218 -20.36 9.47 2.61
C MET A 218 -20.94 8.07 2.41
N TYR A 219 -22.06 7.73 3.04
CA TYR A 219 -22.75 6.46 2.80
C TYR A 219 -23.21 6.34 1.35
N GLU A 220 -23.98 7.32 0.87
CA GLU A 220 -24.45 7.35 -0.54
C GLU A 220 -23.27 7.39 -1.52
N LEU A 221 -22.25 8.21 -1.24
CA LEU A 221 -21.06 8.31 -2.09
C LEU A 221 -20.37 6.95 -2.25
N CYS A 222 -20.06 6.28 -1.15
CA CYS A 222 -19.36 5.01 -1.14
C CYS A 222 -20.17 3.91 -1.81
N TYR A 223 -21.47 3.84 -1.51
CA TYR A 223 -22.39 2.85 -2.08
C TYR A 223 -22.46 2.96 -3.60
N ASN A 224 -22.78 4.17 -4.11
CA ASN A 224 -22.87 4.42 -5.54
C ASN A 224 -21.53 4.16 -6.25
N LYS A 225 -20.42 4.53 -5.62
CA LYS A 225 -19.09 4.36 -6.19
C LYS A 225 -18.69 2.90 -6.29
N VAL A 226 -19.01 2.08 -5.29
CA VAL A 226 -18.75 0.63 -5.30
C VAL A 226 -19.52 -0.02 -6.45
N ILE A 227 -20.82 0.23 -6.58
CA ILE A 227 -21.65 -0.31 -7.67
C ILE A 227 -21.07 0.09 -9.03
N ASN A 228 -20.87 1.39 -9.26
CA ASN A 228 -20.38 1.89 -10.55
C ASN A 228 -19.00 1.31 -10.93
N VAL A 229 -18.07 1.23 -9.97
CA VAL A 229 -16.73 0.69 -10.22
C VAL A 229 -16.77 -0.82 -10.42
N ALA A 230 -17.64 -1.56 -9.71
CA ALA A 230 -17.82 -2.99 -9.91
C ALA A 230 -18.34 -3.29 -11.33
N GLU A 231 -19.33 -2.52 -11.81
CA GLU A 231 -19.82 -2.62 -13.19
C GLU A 231 -18.73 -2.32 -14.22
N GLN A 232 -17.92 -1.27 -13.98
CA GLN A 232 -16.80 -0.93 -14.86
C GLN A 232 -15.76 -2.05 -14.91
N ILE A 233 -15.44 -2.66 -13.77
CA ILE A 233 -14.48 -3.79 -13.70
C ILE A 233 -15.06 -5.01 -14.44
N LYS A 234 -16.34 -5.31 -14.29
CA LYS A 234 -17.02 -6.40 -15.02
C LYS A 234 -16.99 -6.18 -16.54
N LYS A 235 -17.17 -4.93 -16.97
CA LYS A 235 -17.22 -4.57 -18.40
C LYS A 235 -15.84 -4.46 -19.06
N ASN A 236 -14.90 -3.79 -18.39
CA ASN A 236 -13.62 -3.38 -18.98
C ASN A 236 -12.41 -4.14 -18.43
N GLY A 237 -12.60 -4.94 -17.37
CA GLY A 237 -11.52 -5.56 -16.60
C GLY A 237 -10.84 -4.58 -15.64
N PRO A 238 -9.83 -5.08 -14.87
CA PRO A 238 -9.05 -4.27 -13.94
C PRO A 238 -8.10 -3.32 -14.70
N LEU A 239 -7.61 -2.28 -14.01
CA LEU A 239 -6.68 -1.29 -14.55
C LEU A 239 -5.39 -1.91 -15.12
N TYR A 240 -4.93 -2.99 -14.54
CA TYR A 240 -3.82 -3.82 -14.99
C TYR A 240 -4.04 -5.26 -14.47
N LYS A 241 -3.47 -6.25 -15.16
CA LYS A 241 -3.59 -7.67 -14.82
C LYS A 241 -2.30 -8.26 -14.29
N THR A 242 -1.15 -7.65 -14.63
CA THR A 242 0.17 -8.16 -14.29
C THR A 242 1.01 -7.11 -13.59
N PHE A 243 2.07 -7.56 -12.91
CA PHE A 243 3.06 -6.67 -12.31
C PHE A 243 3.75 -5.79 -13.36
N GLU A 244 4.08 -6.33 -14.53
CA GLU A 244 4.77 -5.58 -15.58
C GLU A 244 3.87 -4.48 -16.17
N GLU A 245 2.56 -4.73 -16.31
CA GLU A 245 1.59 -3.71 -16.72
C GLU A 245 1.48 -2.59 -15.66
N ALA A 246 1.40 -2.94 -14.37
CA ALA A 246 1.37 -1.97 -13.28
C ALA A 246 2.67 -1.14 -13.23
N LYS A 247 3.82 -1.78 -13.40
CA LYS A 247 5.13 -1.12 -13.46
C LYS A 247 5.23 -0.18 -14.66
N GLN A 248 4.78 -0.61 -15.85
CA GLN A 248 4.74 0.22 -17.05
C GLN A 248 3.83 1.45 -16.84
N LEU A 249 2.66 1.25 -16.23
CA LEU A 249 1.75 2.34 -15.87
C LEU A 249 2.41 3.34 -14.91
N TYR A 250 3.11 2.84 -13.89
CA TYR A 250 3.86 3.68 -12.96
C TYR A 250 4.95 4.48 -13.66
N VAL A 251 5.79 3.83 -14.48
CA VAL A 251 6.91 4.49 -15.20
C VAL A 251 6.41 5.57 -16.16
N THR A 252 5.26 5.33 -16.82
CA THR A 252 4.73 6.28 -17.83
C THR A 252 3.92 7.41 -17.24
N LYS A 253 3.19 7.18 -16.13
CA LYS A 253 2.21 8.13 -15.59
C LYS A 253 2.31 8.39 -14.09
N GLY A 254 3.12 7.61 -13.36
CA GLY A 254 3.13 7.63 -11.90
C GLY A 254 4.31 8.36 -11.29
N ILE A 255 5.32 8.77 -12.06
CA ILE A 255 6.47 9.49 -11.52
C ILE A 255 6.08 10.96 -11.37
N LEU A 256 6.01 11.42 -10.12
CA LEU A 256 5.68 12.80 -9.79
C LEU A 256 6.88 13.72 -10.09
N PRO A 257 6.65 14.99 -10.50
CA PRO A 257 7.74 15.96 -10.68
C PRO A 257 8.41 16.28 -9.34
N GLU A 258 9.73 16.33 -9.29
CA GLU A 258 10.51 16.53 -8.05
C GLU A 258 10.53 18.01 -7.61
N ILE A 259 9.35 18.63 -7.48
CA ILE A 259 9.18 20.06 -7.13
C ILE A 259 9.02 20.32 -5.63
N LYS A 260 8.77 19.28 -4.85
CA LYS A 260 8.62 19.34 -3.37
C LYS A 260 9.06 18.03 -2.71
N ASN A 261 9.51 18.12 -1.46
CA ASN A 261 10.01 16.97 -0.70
C ASN A 261 9.01 15.82 -0.60
N GLU A 262 7.72 16.13 -0.45
CA GLU A 262 6.64 15.15 -0.44
C GLU A 262 6.68 14.25 -1.69
N TYR A 263 6.86 14.80 -2.89
CA TYR A 263 6.92 14.05 -4.14
C TYR A 263 8.20 13.23 -4.25
N ILE A 264 9.34 13.79 -3.82
CA ILE A 264 10.63 13.10 -3.81
C ILE A 264 10.55 11.85 -2.91
N GLU A 265 10.01 12.00 -1.70
CA GLU A 265 9.85 10.90 -0.76
C GLU A 265 8.86 9.83 -1.29
N PHE A 266 7.71 10.25 -1.83
CA PHE A 266 6.74 9.32 -2.41
C PHE A 266 7.31 8.56 -3.61
N ASN A 267 7.95 9.26 -4.56
CA ASN A 267 8.66 8.64 -5.68
C ASN A 267 9.73 7.64 -5.19
N SER A 268 10.46 7.97 -4.13
CA SER A 268 11.49 7.09 -3.56
C SER A 268 10.91 5.76 -3.08
N ILE A 269 9.70 5.76 -2.49
CA ILE A 269 9.00 4.54 -2.06
C ILE A 269 8.47 3.78 -3.28
N MET A 270 7.79 4.47 -4.19
CA MET A 270 7.22 3.86 -5.40
C MET A 270 8.31 3.27 -6.31
N ASN A 271 9.41 3.99 -6.52
CA ASN A 271 10.58 3.51 -7.27
C ASN A 271 11.17 2.26 -6.62
N PHE A 272 11.30 2.25 -5.28
CA PHE A 272 11.77 1.08 -4.56
C PHE A 272 10.86 -0.13 -4.80
N CYS A 273 9.55 0.05 -4.74
CA CYS A 273 8.56 -1.01 -4.94
C CYS A 273 8.56 -1.56 -6.38
N TYR A 274 8.54 -0.69 -7.38
CA TYR A 274 8.39 -1.08 -8.78
C TYR A 274 9.69 -1.30 -9.53
N LEU A 275 10.76 -0.55 -9.22
CA LEU A 275 12.01 -0.54 -9.96
C LEU A 275 13.17 -1.14 -9.16
N GLY A 276 12.96 -1.40 -7.86
CA GLY A 276 14.00 -1.84 -6.95
C GLY A 276 14.96 -0.71 -6.61
N ARG A 277 16.24 -1.03 -6.33
CA ARG A 277 17.24 -0.05 -5.89
C ARG A 277 17.86 0.79 -7.03
N LYS A 278 17.36 0.70 -8.25
CA LYS A 278 17.84 1.54 -9.35
C LYS A 278 17.38 2.97 -9.13
N VAL A 279 18.31 3.85 -8.83
CA VAL A 279 18.15 5.29 -9.03
C VAL A 279 18.10 5.52 -10.54
N ILE A 280 16.98 5.97 -11.07
CA ILE A 280 16.93 6.47 -12.45
C ILE A 280 17.73 7.76 -12.43
N LYS A 281 19.02 7.71 -12.84
CA LYS A 281 19.72 8.93 -13.22
C LYS A 281 19.04 9.39 -14.50
N LYS A 282 18.28 10.49 -14.43
CA LYS A 282 17.94 11.24 -15.64
C LYS A 282 19.27 11.75 -16.19
N GLU A 283 19.69 11.25 -17.34
CA GLU A 283 20.64 11.95 -18.19
C GLU A 283 19.92 13.19 -18.71
N TYR A 284 20.40 14.36 -18.28
CA TYR A 284 19.99 15.66 -18.83
C TYR A 284 20.70 15.91 -20.15
#